data_e1cab87fbf779569320838688f615aa1
#
_entry.id   e1cab87fbf779569320838688f615aa1
#
_cell.length_a   1.000
_cell.length_b   1.000
_cell.length_c   1.000
_cell.angle_alpha   90.00
_cell.angle_beta   90.00
_cell.angle_gamma   90.00
#
_symmetry.space_group_name_H-M   'P 1'
#
loop_
_entity.id
_entity.type
_entity.pdbx_description
1 polymer ?
#
loop_
_entity_poly.entity_id
_entity_poly.type
_entity_poly.pdbx_seq_one_letter_code
_entity_poly.pdbx_strand_id
1 'polypeptide(L)'
;RGGAVKPADDSDADDVPMPQDLKPAVGKASKMPGIFIGKELQKILRVQLGDRINVVSPLSEELGPSGPVPKARTFRVAGIFYTGMYEYDAKSVYVTLEASQKFFGMGDTVTGLALRFDDLDRAPARAEKVVEALGGYPFFTRTWLQMNKNLFSALKLEKVGMFIVLIIVILVSAFGIISTLIMLVWEKIKEIAILKSMGATGDG
;
A
#
# COMPACT_ATOMS: atom_id res chain seq x y z
N ARG A 1 31.10 -8.60 -27.03
CA ARG A 1 31.71 -8.94 -25.72
C ARG A 1 30.55 -9.05 -24.73
N GLY A 2 30.07 -10.31 -24.51
CA GLY A 2 29.04 -10.60 -23.52
C GLY A 2 29.60 -10.47 -22.12
N GLY A 3 29.11 -9.50 -21.37
CA GLY A 3 29.29 -9.44 -19.94
C GLY A 3 28.32 -10.43 -19.28
N ALA A 4 28.85 -11.50 -18.71
CA ALA A 4 28.05 -12.42 -17.90
C ALA A 4 27.48 -11.64 -16.70
N VAL A 5 26.17 -11.60 -16.62
CA VAL A 5 25.46 -11.13 -15.43
C VAL A 5 25.76 -12.16 -14.33
N LYS A 6 26.48 -11.72 -13.31
CA LYS A 6 26.75 -12.51 -12.10
C LYS A 6 25.39 -12.88 -11.49
N PRO A 7 25.10 -14.14 -11.17
CA PRO A 7 23.89 -14.49 -10.46
C PRO A 7 23.88 -13.74 -9.13
N ALA A 8 22.76 -13.10 -8.80
CA ALA A 8 22.55 -12.46 -7.51
C ALA A 8 22.72 -13.53 -6.43
N ASP A 9 23.44 -13.16 -5.37
CA ASP A 9 23.64 -13.99 -4.20
C ASP A 9 22.26 -14.30 -3.59
N ASP A 10 21.94 -15.57 -3.43
CA ASP A 10 20.65 -16.07 -2.91
C ASP A 10 20.40 -15.65 -1.44
N SER A 11 21.33 -14.95 -0.81
CA SER A 11 21.19 -14.47 0.57
C SER A 11 20.21 -13.32 0.76
N ASP A 12 19.84 -12.58 -0.32
CA ASP A 12 18.95 -11.42 -0.25
C ASP A 12 17.51 -11.70 -0.74
N ALA A 13 17.23 -12.92 -1.16
CA ALA A 13 15.88 -13.32 -1.62
C ALA A 13 14.85 -13.47 -0.48
N ASP A 14 15.32 -13.42 0.78
CA ASP A 14 14.49 -13.71 1.96
C ASP A 14 13.81 -12.49 2.58
N ASP A 15 14.01 -11.28 2.04
CA ASP A 15 13.55 -10.04 2.65
C ASP A 15 12.26 -9.45 2.03
N VAL A 16 11.37 -10.30 1.54
CA VAL A 16 9.93 -10.00 1.65
C VAL A 16 9.66 -10.04 3.16
N PRO A 17 9.06 -9.00 3.80
CA PRO A 17 8.74 -9.07 5.22
C PRO A 17 7.73 -10.20 5.44
N MET A 18 8.25 -11.40 5.52
CA MET A 18 7.53 -12.53 6.09
C MET A 18 7.26 -12.13 7.53
N PRO A 19 6.01 -12.17 7.99
CA PRO A 19 5.70 -11.94 9.39
C PRO A 19 6.66 -12.80 10.21
N GLN A 20 7.44 -12.17 11.10
CA GLN A 20 8.50 -12.83 11.88
C GLN A 20 7.99 -13.94 12.81
N ASP A 21 6.66 -14.14 12.84
CA ASP A 21 5.97 -15.14 13.69
C ASP A 21 5.56 -16.41 12.94
N LEU A 22 6.01 -16.60 11.69
CA LEU A 22 5.80 -17.86 10.97
C LEU A 22 6.71 -18.96 11.54
N LYS A 23 6.42 -19.40 12.76
CA LYS A 23 6.93 -20.68 13.26
C LYS A 23 6.20 -21.78 12.50
N PRO A 24 6.87 -22.52 11.59
CA PRO A 24 6.25 -23.66 10.96
C PRO A 24 5.87 -24.64 12.07
N ALA A 25 4.61 -24.99 12.19
CA ALA A 25 4.22 -26.15 12.97
C ALA A 25 4.81 -27.37 12.25
N VAL A 26 6.00 -27.78 12.64
CA VAL A 26 6.65 -29.02 12.18
C VAL A 26 5.85 -30.20 12.70
N GLY A 27 4.70 -30.43 12.09
CA GLY A 27 3.91 -31.64 12.26
C GLY A 27 4.11 -32.52 11.04
N LYS A 28 4.22 -33.84 11.26
CA LYS A 28 4.40 -34.91 10.24
C LYS A 28 3.76 -34.54 8.92
N ALA A 29 4.51 -34.69 7.81
CA ALA A 29 4.08 -34.40 6.45
C ALA A 29 2.68 -34.96 6.16
N SER A 30 1.68 -34.12 6.26
CA SER A 30 0.30 -34.46 5.94
C SER A 30 0.19 -34.48 4.41
N LYS A 31 -0.49 -35.49 3.84
CA LYS A 31 -0.81 -35.56 2.40
C LYS A 31 -1.64 -34.37 1.89
N MET A 32 -2.12 -33.50 2.79
CA MET A 32 -2.91 -32.32 2.46
C MET A 32 -2.00 -31.09 2.33
N PRO A 33 -2.18 -30.26 1.30
CA PRO A 33 -1.43 -29.03 1.15
C PRO A 33 -1.72 -28.07 2.30
N GLY A 34 -0.67 -27.38 2.76
CA GLY A 34 -0.79 -26.35 3.80
C GLY A 34 -1.27 -25.02 3.22
N ILE A 35 -2.02 -24.28 4.05
CA ILE A 35 -2.44 -22.91 3.74
C ILE A 35 -2.12 -22.01 4.92
N PHE A 36 -1.60 -20.83 4.65
CA PHE A 36 -1.45 -19.76 5.63
C PHE A 36 -2.61 -18.79 5.46
N ILE A 37 -3.26 -18.45 6.57
CA ILE A 37 -4.40 -17.53 6.59
C ILE A 37 -4.08 -16.33 7.46
N GLY A 38 -4.65 -15.18 7.12
CA GLY A 38 -4.51 -13.98 7.94
C GLY A 38 -5.27 -14.08 9.27
N LYS A 39 -4.81 -13.37 10.27
CA LYS A 39 -5.39 -13.37 11.62
C LYS A 39 -6.86 -12.97 11.65
N GLU A 40 -7.26 -12.02 10.82
CA GLU A 40 -8.66 -11.60 10.74
C GLU A 40 -9.52 -12.66 10.05
N LEU A 41 -9.01 -13.30 8.99
CA LEU A 41 -9.69 -14.41 8.33
C LEU A 41 -9.86 -15.60 9.27
N GLN A 42 -8.86 -15.88 10.10
CA GLN A 42 -8.95 -16.90 11.17
C GLN A 42 -10.14 -16.64 12.11
N LYS A 43 -10.31 -15.39 12.57
CA LYS A 43 -11.42 -15.01 13.46
C LYS A 43 -12.77 -15.16 12.77
N ILE A 44 -12.86 -14.75 11.50
CA ILE A 44 -14.11 -14.85 10.71
C ILE A 44 -14.51 -16.30 10.51
N LEU A 45 -13.56 -17.16 10.14
CA LEU A 45 -13.81 -18.59 9.90
C LEU A 45 -13.87 -19.43 11.19
N ARG A 46 -13.42 -18.87 12.31
CA ARG A 46 -13.32 -19.55 13.63
C ARG A 46 -12.52 -20.85 13.58
N VAL A 47 -11.43 -20.86 12.81
CA VAL A 47 -10.55 -22.01 12.63
C VAL A 47 -9.28 -21.86 13.44
N GLN A 48 -8.65 -22.99 13.78
CA GLN A 48 -7.40 -23.06 14.53
C GLN A 48 -6.28 -23.66 13.67
N LEU A 49 -5.05 -23.53 14.16
CA LEU A 49 -3.90 -24.16 13.53
C LEU A 49 -4.10 -25.68 13.46
N GLY A 50 -3.96 -26.25 12.25
CA GLY A 50 -4.17 -27.67 12.01
C GLY A 50 -5.55 -28.03 11.45
N ASP A 51 -6.54 -27.15 11.57
CA ASP A 51 -7.88 -27.37 11.04
C ASP A 51 -7.91 -27.50 9.52
N ARG A 52 -9.00 -28.07 9.01
CA ARG A 52 -9.23 -28.25 7.59
C ARG A 52 -10.18 -27.19 7.08
N ILE A 53 -9.81 -26.54 5.99
CA ILE A 53 -10.67 -25.58 5.29
C ILE A 53 -10.83 -25.99 3.84
N ASN A 54 -12.02 -25.79 3.29
CA ASN A 54 -12.30 -25.99 1.90
C ASN A 54 -12.19 -24.65 1.15
N VAL A 55 -11.28 -24.59 0.18
CA VAL A 55 -11.19 -23.47 -0.74
C VAL A 55 -11.99 -23.82 -1.98
N VAL A 56 -12.92 -22.94 -2.34
CA VAL A 56 -13.79 -23.12 -3.52
C VAL A 56 -13.53 -22.00 -4.50
N SER A 57 -13.25 -22.35 -5.75
CA SER A 57 -13.15 -21.39 -6.85
C SER A 57 -14.37 -21.53 -7.75
N PRO A 58 -15.12 -20.43 -7.98
CA PRO A 58 -16.22 -20.44 -8.94
C PRO A 58 -15.74 -20.57 -10.40
N LEU A 59 -14.46 -20.24 -10.65
CA LEU A 59 -13.83 -20.33 -11.96
C LEU A 59 -13.32 -21.76 -12.16
N SER A 60 -14.03 -22.55 -12.93
CA SER A 60 -13.61 -23.87 -13.39
C SER A 60 -13.76 -23.93 -14.90
N GLU A 61 -12.78 -24.51 -15.59
CA GLU A 61 -12.87 -24.84 -17.00
C GLU A 61 -13.68 -26.12 -17.24
N GLU A 62 -14.01 -26.85 -16.17
CA GLU A 62 -14.81 -28.07 -16.27
C GLU A 62 -16.29 -27.71 -16.40
N LEU A 63 -16.86 -27.99 -17.57
CA LEU A 63 -18.29 -27.84 -17.86
C LEU A 63 -19.01 -29.11 -17.44
N GLY A 64 -19.84 -29.03 -16.43
CA GLY A 64 -20.79 -30.07 -16.05
C GLY A 64 -22.11 -29.95 -16.86
N PRO A 65 -23.02 -30.94 -16.74
CA PRO A 65 -24.30 -30.93 -17.42
C PRO A 65 -25.18 -29.72 -17.15
N SER A 66 -24.93 -29.02 -16.02
CA SER A 66 -25.72 -27.86 -15.56
C SER A 66 -24.90 -26.56 -15.56
N GLY A 67 -23.72 -26.51 -16.18
CA GLY A 67 -22.84 -25.33 -16.22
C GLY A 67 -21.45 -25.56 -15.56
N PRO A 68 -20.67 -24.50 -15.34
CA PRO A 68 -19.34 -24.61 -14.77
C PRO A 68 -19.40 -25.24 -13.36
N VAL A 69 -18.60 -26.30 -13.13
CA VAL A 69 -18.52 -26.96 -11.83
C VAL A 69 -17.46 -26.25 -10.99
N PRO A 70 -17.79 -25.71 -9.80
CA PRO A 70 -16.80 -25.06 -8.95
C PRO A 70 -15.73 -26.04 -8.48
N LYS A 71 -14.46 -25.69 -8.62
CA LYS A 71 -13.36 -26.48 -8.06
C LYS A 71 -13.30 -26.27 -6.55
N ALA A 72 -13.29 -27.38 -5.80
CA ALA A 72 -13.13 -27.36 -4.36
C ALA A 72 -11.93 -28.21 -3.96
N ARG A 73 -11.11 -27.71 -3.02
CA ARG A 73 -9.98 -28.45 -2.47
C ARG A 73 -9.83 -28.18 -1.00
N THR A 74 -9.56 -29.24 -0.23
CA THR A 74 -9.30 -29.14 1.18
C THR A 74 -7.83 -28.83 1.45
N PHE A 75 -7.58 -27.84 2.29
CA PHE A 75 -6.27 -27.44 2.78
C PHE A 75 -6.24 -27.58 4.28
N ARG A 76 -5.05 -27.75 4.86
CA ARG A 76 -4.83 -27.71 6.29
C ARG A 76 -4.24 -26.37 6.69
N VAL A 77 -4.77 -25.70 7.69
CA VAL A 77 -4.20 -24.47 8.24
C VAL A 77 -2.82 -24.77 8.80
N ALA A 78 -1.78 -24.35 8.08
CA ALA A 78 -0.38 -24.59 8.42
C ALA A 78 0.20 -23.44 9.26
N GLY A 79 -0.37 -22.25 9.15
CA GLY A 79 0.06 -21.08 9.90
C GLY A 79 -0.91 -19.91 9.77
N ILE A 80 -0.73 -18.93 10.63
CA ILE A 80 -1.52 -17.72 10.70
C ILE A 80 -0.54 -16.55 10.61
N PHE A 81 -0.78 -15.62 9.70
CA PHE A 81 0.04 -14.43 9.54
C PHE A 81 -0.71 -13.17 9.99
N TYR A 82 0.03 -12.14 10.33
CA TYR A 82 -0.49 -10.85 10.71
C TYR A 82 0.36 -9.73 10.08
N THR A 83 -0.27 -8.92 9.22
CA THR A 83 0.40 -7.79 8.54
C THR A 83 0.11 -6.46 9.20
N GLY A 84 -0.88 -6.39 10.09
CA GLY A 84 -1.39 -5.14 10.65
C GLY A 84 -2.38 -4.39 9.74
N MET A 85 -2.61 -4.88 8.53
CA MET A 85 -3.59 -4.33 7.60
C MET A 85 -4.80 -5.26 7.50
N TYR A 86 -5.95 -4.80 7.99
CA TYR A 86 -7.18 -5.58 8.04
C TYR A 86 -7.56 -6.23 6.71
N GLU A 87 -7.44 -5.47 5.60
CA GLU A 87 -7.84 -5.99 4.29
C GLU A 87 -6.98 -7.17 3.81
N TYR A 88 -5.68 -7.13 4.09
CA TYR A 88 -4.78 -8.23 3.75
C TYR A 88 -5.02 -9.42 4.68
N ASP A 89 -5.15 -9.16 5.98
CA ASP A 89 -5.35 -10.21 6.99
C ASP A 89 -6.73 -10.89 6.88
N ALA A 90 -7.73 -10.21 6.29
CA ALA A 90 -9.08 -10.75 6.11
C ALA A 90 -9.31 -11.42 4.75
N LYS A 91 -8.55 -11.05 3.71
CA LYS A 91 -8.84 -11.46 2.32
C LYS A 91 -7.72 -12.26 1.67
N SER A 92 -6.51 -12.27 2.25
CA SER A 92 -5.36 -12.93 1.63
C SER A 92 -5.07 -14.27 2.28
N VAL A 93 -4.65 -15.21 1.46
CA VAL A 93 -4.15 -16.52 1.89
C VAL A 93 -2.90 -16.86 1.09
N TYR A 94 -1.99 -17.62 1.69
CA TYR A 94 -0.78 -18.07 1.01
C TYR A 94 -0.74 -19.59 0.97
N VAL A 95 -0.41 -20.12 -0.18
CA VAL A 95 -0.21 -21.55 -0.43
C VAL A 95 1.08 -21.74 -1.21
N THR A 96 1.61 -22.95 -1.23
CA THR A 96 2.77 -23.24 -2.10
C THR A 96 2.38 -23.09 -3.56
N LEU A 97 3.33 -22.68 -4.41
CA LEU A 97 3.12 -22.48 -5.83
C LEU A 97 2.57 -23.77 -6.48
N GLU A 98 3.14 -24.91 -6.15
CA GLU A 98 2.68 -26.22 -6.66
C GLU A 98 1.22 -26.52 -6.28
N ALA A 99 0.82 -26.19 -5.05
CA ALA A 99 -0.57 -26.40 -4.60
C ALA A 99 -1.54 -25.48 -5.34
N SER A 100 -1.13 -24.24 -5.62
CA SER A 100 -1.89 -23.26 -6.41
C SER A 100 -2.04 -23.71 -7.86
N GLN A 101 -0.93 -24.07 -8.51
CA GLN A 101 -0.94 -24.56 -9.88
C GLN A 101 -1.83 -25.78 -10.05
N LYS A 102 -1.74 -26.77 -9.15
CA LYS A 102 -2.63 -27.94 -9.13
C LYS A 102 -4.09 -27.59 -8.89
N PHE A 103 -4.35 -26.59 -8.06
CA PHE A 103 -5.72 -26.16 -7.76
C PHE A 103 -6.38 -25.49 -8.95
N PHE A 104 -5.67 -24.59 -9.63
CA PHE A 104 -6.18 -23.87 -10.80
C PHE A 104 -6.00 -24.63 -12.12
N GLY A 105 -5.23 -25.73 -12.15
CA GLY A 105 -4.97 -26.48 -13.37
C GLY A 105 -4.01 -25.77 -14.34
N MET A 106 -3.14 -24.90 -13.82
CA MET A 106 -2.30 -24.01 -14.63
C MET A 106 -1.02 -24.67 -15.17
N GLY A 107 -0.76 -25.94 -14.87
CA GLY A 107 0.49 -26.61 -15.25
C GLY A 107 1.69 -25.93 -14.60
N ASP A 108 2.73 -25.62 -15.38
CA ASP A 108 3.94 -24.93 -14.93
C ASP A 108 3.92 -23.43 -15.31
N THR A 109 2.75 -22.80 -15.18
CA THR A 109 2.59 -21.36 -15.45
C THR A 109 2.23 -20.59 -14.20
N VAL A 110 2.39 -19.26 -14.25
CA VAL A 110 2.02 -18.32 -13.18
C VAL A 110 1.23 -17.16 -13.77
N THR A 111 0.36 -16.56 -12.96
CA THR A 111 -0.44 -15.40 -13.37
C THR A 111 0.35 -14.10 -13.36
N GLY A 112 1.46 -14.04 -12.62
CA GLY A 112 2.30 -12.87 -12.54
C GLY A 112 3.52 -13.08 -11.67
N LEU A 113 4.46 -12.17 -11.79
CA LEU A 113 5.70 -12.12 -11.02
C LEU A 113 5.71 -10.83 -10.19
N ALA A 114 6.03 -10.94 -8.91
CA ALA A 114 6.28 -9.78 -8.06
C ALA A 114 7.76 -9.40 -8.19
N LEU A 115 8.03 -8.14 -8.54
CA LEU A 115 9.38 -7.58 -8.63
C LEU A 115 9.55 -6.55 -7.51
N ARG A 116 10.65 -6.65 -6.78
CA ARG A 116 11.06 -5.68 -5.77
C ARG A 116 12.21 -4.85 -6.30
N PHE A 117 12.12 -3.54 -6.10
CA PHE A 117 13.18 -2.59 -6.46
C PHE A 117 13.64 -1.86 -5.19
N ASP A 118 14.94 -1.57 -5.09
CA ASP A 118 15.52 -0.84 -3.97
C ASP A 118 15.07 0.63 -3.92
N ASP A 119 14.74 1.21 -5.09
CA ASP A 119 14.32 2.58 -5.25
C ASP A 119 12.86 2.64 -5.72
N LEU A 120 11.98 3.03 -4.81
CA LEU A 120 10.54 3.15 -5.04
C LEU A 120 10.19 4.27 -6.04
N ASP A 121 10.96 5.37 -6.05
CA ASP A 121 10.67 6.51 -6.94
C ASP A 121 10.96 6.15 -8.40
N ARG A 122 11.93 5.28 -8.63
CA ARG A 122 12.28 4.79 -9.97
C ARG A 122 11.52 3.53 -10.38
N ALA A 123 10.72 2.96 -9.49
CA ALA A 123 9.96 1.73 -9.78
C ALA A 123 9.05 1.85 -11.02
N PRO A 124 8.32 2.96 -11.27
CA PRO A 124 7.50 3.10 -12.48
C PRO A 124 8.32 3.03 -13.76
N ALA A 125 9.43 3.78 -13.83
CA ALA A 125 10.29 3.80 -15.00
C ALA A 125 11.01 2.45 -15.25
N ARG A 126 11.36 1.74 -14.17
CA ARG A 126 11.92 0.38 -14.28
C ARG A 126 10.88 -0.63 -14.73
N ALA A 127 9.65 -0.49 -14.27
CA ALA A 127 8.53 -1.35 -14.65
C ALA A 127 8.24 -1.27 -16.17
N GLU A 128 8.28 -0.07 -16.76
CA GLU A 128 8.15 0.11 -18.20
C GLU A 128 9.27 -0.60 -18.99
N LYS A 129 10.52 -0.47 -18.53
CA LYS A 129 11.67 -1.17 -19.14
C LYS A 129 11.53 -2.69 -19.08
N VAL A 130 10.94 -3.23 -18.01
CA VAL A 130 10.67 -4.67 -17.92
C VAL A 130 9.67 -5.11 -18.97
N VAL A 131 8.58 -4.36 -19.17
CA VAL A 131 7.59 -4.65 -20.20
C VAL A 131 8.20 -4.58 -21.59
N GLU A 132 9.03 -3.56 -21.85
CA GLU A 132 9.74 -3.40 -23.13
C GLU A 132 10.70 -4.57 -23.37
N ALA A 133 11.45 -5.00 -22.36
CA ALA A 133 12.36 -6.14 -22.44
C ALA A 133 11.64 -7.47 -22.68
N LEU A 134 10.38 -7.59 -22.24
CA LEU A 134 9.53 -8.78 -22.48
C LEU A 134 8.82 -8.75 -23.84
N GLY A 135 8.99 -7.71 -24.63
CA GLY A 135 8.38 -7.57 -25.95
C GLY A 135 7.01 -6.87 -25.96
N GLY A 136 6.59 -6.28 -24.87
CA GLY A 136 5.32 -5.54 -24.75
C GLY A 136 4.10 -6.47 -24.59
N TYR A 137 3.02 -6.16 -25.29
CA TYR A 137 1.78 -6.97 -25.20
C TYR A 137 2.05 -8.47 -25.47
N PRO A 138 1.52 -9.41 -24.64
CA PRO A 138 0.45 -9.25 -23.63
C PRO A 138 0.90 -8.89 -22.20
N PHE A 139 2.18 -8.62 -21.99
CA PHE A 139 2.72 -8.32 -20.67
C PHE A 139 2.37 -6.90 -20.24
N PHE A 140 2.03 -6.73 -18.97
CA PHE A 140 1.79 -5.43 -18.35
C PHE A 140 2.29 -5.43 -16.92
N THR A 141 2.69 -4.27 -16.43
CA THR A 141 3.11 -4.10 -15.05
C THR A 141 2.11 -3.25 -14.27
N ARG A 142 1.98 -3.55 -12.99
CA ARG A 142 1.26 -2.72 -12.03
C ARG A 142 2.20 -2.31 -10.92
N THR A 143 2.43 -1.03 -10.81
CA THR A 143 3.23 -0.50 -9.69
C THR A 143 2.39 -0.40 -8.43
N TRP A 144 3.06 -0.39 -7.28
CA TRP A 144 2.40 -0.20 -5.98
C TRP A 144 1.57 1.09 -5.92
N LEU A 145 2.05 2.17 -6.52
CA LEU A 145 1.33 3.44 -6.66
C LEU A 145 0.00 3.28 -7.40
N GLN A 146 -0.02 2.51 -8.47
CA GLN A 146 -1.23 2.24 -9.25
C GLN A 146 -2.21 1.34 -8.50
N MET A 147 -1.70 0.35 -7.78
CA MET A 147 -2.52 -0.55 -6.95
C MET A 147 -3.22 0.20 -5.82
N ASN A 148 -2.54 1.20 -5.23
CA ASN A 148 -3.04 1.99 -4.10
C ASN A 148 -3.48 3.41 -4.52
N LYS A 149 -3.93 3.60 -5.76
CA LYS A 149 -4.32 4.90 -6.32
C LYS A 149 -5.31 5.66 -5.43
N ASN A 150 -6.27 4.96 -4.85
CA ASN A 150 -7.27 5.56 -3.96
C ASN A 150 -6.65 6.16 -2.70
N LEU A 151 -5.66 5.47 -2.11
CA LEU A 151 -4.92 5.96 -0.96
C LEU A 151 -4.14 7.24 -1.30
N PHE A 152 -3.42 7.25 -2.43
CA PHE A 152 -2.67 8.42 -2.86
C PHE A 152 -3.57 9.60 -3.23
N SER A 153 -4.74 9.33 -3.79
CA SER A 153 -5.74 10.37 -4.08
C SER A 153 -6.29 10.99 -2.79
N ALA A 154 -6.55 10.18 -1.77
CA ALA A 154 -6.99 10.66 -0.46
C ALA A 154 -5.91 11.52 0.23
N LEU A 155 -4.65 11.08 0.23
CA LEU A 155 -3.52 11.85 0.76
C LEU A 155 -3.32 13.19 0.03
N LYS A 156 -3.51 13.20 -1.29
CA LYS A 156 -3.43 14.43 -2.08
C LYS A 156 -4.56 15.41 -1.71
N LEU A 157 -5.76 14.91 -1.52
CA LEU A 157 -6.91 15.71 -1.13
C LEU A 157 -6.71 16.30 0.28
N GLU A 158 -6.22 15.49 1.21
CA GLU A 158 -5.86 15.92 2.58
C GLU A 158 -4.83 17.06 2.56
N LYS A 159 -3.75 16.90 1.78
CA LYS A 159 -2.72 17.94 1.63
C LYS A 159 -3.30 19.24 1.09
N VAL A 160 -4.19 19.19 0.11
CA VAL A 160 -4.88 20.38 -0.42
C VAL A 160 -5.78 21.02 0.63
N GLY A 161 -6.52 20.21 1.39
CA GLY A 161 -7.37 20.69 2.48
C GLY A 161 -6.57 21.41 3.56
N MET A 162 -5.46 20.81 4.01
CA MET A 162 -4.56 21.47 4.98
C MET A 162 -3.97 22.78 4.45
N PHE A 163 -3.62 22.85 3.16
CA PHE A 163 -3.11 24.06 2.54
C PHE A 163 -4.16 25.18 2.53
N ILE A 164 -5.42 24.87 2.25
CA ILE A 164 -6.53 25.85 2.28
C ILE A 164 -6.72 26.38 3.70
N VAL A 165 -6.74 25.51 4.70
CA VAL A 165 -6.86 25.91 6.12
C VAL A 165 -5.71 26.82 6.52
N LEU A 166 -4.48 26.50 6.13
CA LEU A 166 -3.30 27.33 6.39
C LEU A 166 -3.43 28.74 5.79
N ILE A 167 -3.91 28.84 4.53
CA ILE A 167 -4.15 30.15 3.89
C ILE A 167 -5.16 30.97 4.69
N ILE A 168 -6.27 30.35 5.12
CA ILE A 168 -7.30 31.04 5.90
C ILE A 168 -6.71 31.57 7.23
N VAL A 169 -5.92 30.76 7.92
CA VAL A 169 -5.27 31.16 9.19
C VAL A 169 -4.32 32.34 8.97
N ILE A 170 -3.52 32.30 7.89
CA ILE A 170 -2.61 33.39 7.53
C ILE A 170 -3.40 34.67 7.24
N LEU A 171 -4.50 34.60 6.50
CA LEU A 171 -5.35 35.78 6.21
C LEU A 171 -5.93 36.38 7.47
N VAL A 172 -6.50 35.56 8.36
CA VAL A 172 -7.06 36.04 9.64
C VAL A 172 -5.96 36.71 10.48
N SER A 173 -4.78 36.11 10.56
CA SER A 173 -3.64 36.70 11.29
C SER A 173 -3.20 38.03 10.67
N ALA A 174 -3.14 38.13 9.33
CA ALA A 174 -2.79 39.35 8.63
C ALA A 174 -3.78 40.50 8.93
N PHE A 175 -5.10 40.22 8.94
CA PHE A 175 -6.11 41.20 9.32
C PHE A 175 -5.95 41.63 10.78
N GLY A 176 -5.62 40.73 11.70
CA GLY A 176 -5.32 41.05 13.08
C GLY A 176 -4.14 42.03 13.24
N ILE A 177 -3.05 41.79 12.53
CA ILE A 177 -1.87 42.65 12.53
C ILE A 177 -2.21 44.02 11.96
N ILE A 178 -2.91 44.08 10.82
CA ILE A 178 -3.33 45.35 10.19
C ILE A 178 -4.20 46.18 11.16
N SER A 179 -5.18 45.53 11.82
CA SER A 179 -6.08 46.17 12.76
C SER A 179 -5.30 46.77 13.94
N THR A 180 -4.35 46.04 14.49
CA THR A 180 -3.50 46.50 15.60
C THR A 180 -2.61 47.69 15.16
N LEU A 181 -2.02 47.60 13.97
CA LEU A 181 -1.21 48.72 13.44
C LEU A 181 -2.04 50.00 13.23
N ILE A 182 -3.25 49.88 12.70
CA ILE A 182 -4.16 51.02 12.52
C ILE A 182 -4.46 51.65 13.85
N MET A 183 -4.79 50.88 14.90
CA MET A 183 -5.07 51.39 16.22
C MET A 183 -3.85 52.13 16.80
N LEU A 184 -2.66 51.58 16.68
CA LEU A 184 -1.43 52.12 17.14
C LEU A 184 -1.08 53.46 16.45
N VAL A 185 -1.32 53.54 15.13
CA VAL A 185 -1.15 54.76 14.34
C VAL A 185 -2.13 55.85 14.83
N TRP A 186 -3.40 55.48 15.08
CA TRP A 186 -4.41 56.45 15.56
C TRP A 186 -4.09 57.02 16.92
N GLU A 187 -3.55 56.23 17.84
CA GLU A 187 -3.04 56.71 19.15
C GLU A 187 -1.88 57.68 18.94
N LYS A 188 -0.92 57.35 18.10
CA LYS A 188 0.25 58.19 17.84
C LYS A 188 -0.08 59.50 17.11
N ILE A 189 -1.08 59.53 16.23
CA ILE A 189 -1.53 60.73 15.54
C ILE A 189 -1.98 61.79 16.56
N LYS A 190 -2.68 61.41 17.65
CA LYS A 190 -3.08 62.34 18.71
C LYS A 190 -1.87 62.95 19.41
N GLU A 191 -0.89 62.13 19.78
CA GLU A 191 0.34 62.64 20.44
C GLU A 191 1.14 63.57 19.53
N ILE A 192 1.27 63.17 18.24
CA ILE A 192 1.95 64.01 17.22
C ILE A 192 1.21 65.34 16.99
N ALA A 193 -0.13 65.34 16.97
CA ALA A 193 -0.91 66.54 16.81
C ALA A 193 -0.71 67.53 17.99
N ILE A 194 -0.63 67.05 19.23
CA ILE A 194 -0.34 67.83 20.40
C ILE A 194 1.08 68.43 20.30
N LEU A 195 2.07 67.61 19.99
CA LEU A 195 3.46 68.09 19.85
C LEU A 195 3.58 69.11 18.71
N LYS A 196 2.88 68.96 17.62
CA LYS A 196 2.86 69.90 16.51
C LYS A 196 2.17 71.23 16.86
N SER A 197 1.14 71.19 17.71
CA SER A 197 0.50 72.39 18.22
C SER A 197 1.38 73.20 19.20
N MET A 198 2.36 72.54 19.86
CA MET A 198 3.37 73.12 20.69
C MET A 198 4.62 73.63 19.94
N GLY A 199 4.63 73.55 18.58
CA GLY A 199 5.69 74.05 17.77
C GLY A 199 6.78 73.12 17.39
N ALA A 200 6.58 71.79 17.53
CA ALA A 200 7.52 70.79 17.04
C ALA A 200 7.50 70.79 15.49
N THR A 201 8.67 70.94 14.88
CA THR A 201 8.87 70.85 13.41
C THR A 201 9.05 69.42 13.00
N GLY A 202 8.66 69.07 11.76
CA GLY A 202 8.67 67.70 11.25
C GLY A 202 10.04 67.11 10.91
N ASP A 203 11.12 67.78 11.20
CA ASP A 203 12.51 67.43 10.86
C ASP A 203 13.33 67.00 12.13
N GLY A 204 12.70 66.49 13.15
CA GLY A 204 13.33 66.02 14.36
C GLY A 204 13.05 64.54 14.64
#